data_c56b99dd5823648e4993ad09f9e88fb0
#
_entry.id   c56b99dd5823648e4993ad09f9e88fb0
#
_cell.length_a   1.000
_cell.length_b   1.000
_cell.length_c   1.000
_cell.angle_alpha   90.00
_cell.angle_beta   90.00
_cell.angle_gamma   90.00
#
_symmetry.space_group_name_H-M   'P 1'
#
loop_
_entity.id
_entity.type
_entity.pdbx_description
1 polymer ?
#
loop_
_entity_poly.entity_id
_entity_poly.type
_entity_poly.pdbx_seq_one_letter_code
_entity_poly.pdbx_strand_id
1 'polypeptide(L)'
;MTGKTRSGASGLVGWLSVAQLISWGSLFYTFALVMEPVERELGLSRAQSSLAFSLALLVEGFMAYPVGRWIDRGRERAVMTTGSVLAGVCLALHGQVTGMAGFYAVWMGLGVAMACVLYSPGFAVVTRRFPHDFRRAIITMTFLGGLASTVIMPLTAWLISNWGWRQALLPLAALHWFVCAPIHAGLLTGAPQSGHTVHTGTSRAGELSRLLRSAPFIGVGSFVILMMAVTVALPTHMVSLLRENQLSEAWVVAIPASIGVIQVLGRLVLYFFEHHVDLHTANRLIPCLLPMALACLLAAAFSDGVQAGAVLLFVLLYGLGNGMLTIVKGTAMAQYVSHPHAASLNGALGVPLALARASAPLMLGLLWTPQVGYNHGLWLLFALSLAGVGALVLAQRASRNC
;
A
#
# COMPACT_ATOMS: atom_id res chain seq x y z
N MET A 1 -11.44 -30.66 -22.27
CA MET A 1 -11.68 -29.19 -22.46
C MET A 1 -10.94 -28.31 -21.46
N THR A 2 -9.84 -28.76 -20.87
CA THR A 2 -9.16 -28.10 -19.70
C THR A 2 -7.97 -27.19 -20.08
N GLY A 3 -7.49 -27.18 -21.30
CA GLY A 3 -6.32 -26.40 -21.70
C GLY A 3 -6.59 -24.93 -22.09
N LYS A 4 -7.72 -24.65 -22.75
CA LYS A 4 -8.05 -23.30 -23.24
C LYS A 4 -8.51 -22.33 -22.12
N THR A 5 -9.13 -22.83 -21.05
CA THR A 5 -9.57 -22.02 -19.91
C THR A 5 -8.41 -21.58 -19.01
N ARG A 6 -7.36 -22.39 -18.86
CA ARG A 6 -6.15 -22.02 -18.09
C ARG A 6 -5.33 -20.93 -18.78
N SER A 7 -5.21 -20.94 -20.10
CA SER A 7 -4.48 -19.92 -20.85
C SER A 7 -5.16 -18.55 -20.78
N GLY A 8 -6.49 -18.49 -20.86
CA GLY A 8 -7.24 -17.23 -20.72
C GLY A 8 -7.18 -16.62 -19.32
N ALA A 9 -7.20 -17.47 -18.28
CA ALA A 9 -7.11 -17.03 -16.89
C ALA A 9 -5.73 -16.41 -16.57
N SER A 10 -4.64 -17.03 -17.00
CA SER A 10 -3.28 -16.51 -16.80
C SER A 10 -3.05 -15.19 -17.55
N GLY A 11 -3.62 -15.03 -18.75
CA GLY A 11 -3.54 -13.79 -19.52
C GLY A 11 -4.25 -12.62 -18.83
N LEU A 12 -5.47 -12.82 -18.34
CA LEU A 12 -6.21 -11.77 -17.61
C LEU A 12 -5.44 -11.31 -16.35
N VAL A 13 -4.97 -12.25 -15.53
CA VAL A 13 -4.22 -11.93 -14.32
C VAL A 13 -2.93 -11.19 -14.65
N GLY A 14 -2.21 -11.59 -15.71
CA GLY A 14 -1.00 -10.92 -16.17
C GLY A 14 -1.26 -9.46 -16.54
N TRP A 15 -2.27 -9.18 -17.36
CA TRP A 15 -2.61 -7.82 -17.76
C TRP A 15 -3.13 -6.96 -16.60
N LEU A 16 -3.94 -7.53 -15.72
CA LEU A 16 -4.34 -6.83 -14.49
C LEU A 16 -3.13 -6.51 -13.59
N SER A 17 -2.12 -7.38 -13.55
CA SER A 17 -0.89 -7.12 -12.81
C SER A 17 -0.06 -5.98 -13.40
N VAL A 18 -0.03 -5.85 -14.75
CA VAL A 18 0.57 -4.69 -15.43
C VAL A 18 -0.18 -3.40 -15.05
N ALA A 19 -1.50 -3.42 -15.07
CA ALA A 19 -2.30 -2.28 -14.65
C ALA A 19 -2.07 -1.91 -13.17
N GLN A 20 -1.89 -2.90 -12.28
CA GLN A 20 -1.52 -2.67 -10.87
C GLN A 20 -0.14 -2.04 -10.72
N LEU A 21 0.86 -2.50 -11.48
CA LEU A 21 2.20 -1.95 -11.48
C LEU A 21 2.17 -0.46 -11.87
N ILE A 22 1.49 -0.13 -12.96
CA ILE A 22 1.32 1.26 -13.41
C ILE A 22 0.58 2.09 -12.36
N SER A 23 -0.57 1.60 -11.86
CA SER A 23 -1.42 2.36 -10.95
C SER A 23 -0.74 2.62 -9.60
N TRP A 24 -0.09 1.63 -8.98
CA TRP A 24 0.67 1.84 -7.75
C TRP A 24 1.82 2.81 -7.95
N GLY A 25 2.56 2.68 -9.07
CA GLY A 25 3.68 3.55 -9.37
C GLY A 25 3.25 5.00 -9.57
N SER A 26 2.27 5.23 -10.44
CA SER A 26 1.87 6.58 -10.86
C SER A 26 0.96 7.31 -9.87
N LEU A 27 0.12 6.58 -9.10
CA LEU A 27 -0.84 7.21 -8.19
C LEU A 27 -0.32 7.27 -6.74
N PHE A 28 0.45 6.27 -6.30
CA PHE A 28 0.93 6.19 -4.93
C PHE A 28 2.39 6.66 -4.81
N TYR A 29 3.31 6.02 -5.52
CA TYR A 29 4.75 6.30 -5.35
C TYR A 29 5.21 7.62 -5.98
N THR A 30 4.53 8.11 -7.01
CA THR A 30 4.84 9.40 -7.64
C THR A 30 4.73 10.59 -6.68
N PHE A 31 3.86 10.51 -5.64
CA PHE A 31 3.74 11.56 -4.64
C PHE A 31 5.09 11.92 -4.01
N ALA A 32 5.87 10.93 -3.61
CA ALA A 32 7.17 11.15 -2.97
C ALA A 32 8.17 11.94 -3.85
N LEU A 33 8.06 11.82 -5.17
CA LEU A 33 8.93 12.51 -6.14
C LEU A 33 8.45 13.94 -6.46
N VAL A 34 7.13 14.16 -6.49
CA VAL A 34 6.57 15.47 -6.84
C VAL A 34 6.37 16.39 -5.64
N MET A 35 6.41 15.88 -4.42
CA MET A 35 6.13 16.63 -3.20
C MET A 35 7.00 17.89 -3.07
N GLU A 36 8.32 17.75 -3.10
CA GLU A 36 9.23 18.89 -2.95
C GLU A 36 9.20 19.90 -4.11
N PRO A 37 9.17 19.48 -5.39
CA PRO A 37 8.95 20.40 -6.50
C PRO A 37 7.67 21.23 -6.36
N VAL A 38 6.57 20.60 -5.92
CA VAL A 38 5.29 21.27 -5.69
C VAL A 38 5.38 22.23 -4.50
N GLU A 39 5.99 21.83 -3.39
CA GLU A 39 6.22 22.68 -2.22
C GLU A 39 6.95 23.96 -2.60
N ARG A 40 8.05 23.83 -3.35
CA ARG A 40 8.86 24.96 -3.79
C ARG A 40 8.11 25.91 -4.73
N GLU A 41 7.32 25.37 -5.64
CA GLU A 41 6.64 26.18 -6.65
C GLU A 41 5.35 26.83 -6.15
N LEU A 42 4.58 26.12 -5.32
CA LEU A 42 3.31 26.61 -4.77
C LEU A 42 3.45 27.27 -3.39
N GLY A 43 4.67 27.31 -2.82
CA GLY A 43 4.92 27.90 -1.49
C GLY A 43 4.26 27.13 -0.36
N LEU A 44 4.10 25.81 -0.49
CA LEU A 44 3.44 24.96 0.50
C LEU A 44 4.43 24.48 1.56
N SER A 45 3.96 24.42 2.80
CA SER A 45 4.69 23.71 3.85
C SER A 45 4.64 22.20 3.67
N ARG A 46 5.57 21.46 4.30
CA ARG A 46 5.61 20.00 4.31
C ARG A 46 4.30 19.38 4.82
N ALA A 47 3.69 19.99 5.83
CA ALA A 47 2.40 19.56 6.36
C ALA A 47 1.26 19.75 5.36
N GLN A 48 1.25 20.90 4.64
CA GLN A 48 0.22 21.17 3.64
C GLN A 48 0.32 20.23 2.43
N SER A 49 1.53 19.93 1.94
CA SER A 49 1.71 18.97 0.86
C SER A 49 1.32 17.56 1.29
N SER A 50 1.74 17.13 2.48
CA SER A 50 1.39 15.81 3.03
C SER A 50 -0.10 15.65 3.26
N LEU A 51 -0.82 16.73 3.62
CA LEU A 51 -2.28 16.73 3.77
C LEU A 51 -2.97 16.36 2.46
N ALA A 52 -2.46 16.78 1.30
CA ALA A 52 -3.05 16.41 0.01
C ALA A 52 -3.09 14.89 -0.18
N PHE A 53 -1.98 14.21 0.09
CA PHE A 53 -1.91 12.75 -0.01
C PHE A 53 -2.76 12.06 1.07
N SER A 54 -2.78 12.61 2.27
CA SER A 54 -3.65 12.14 3.35
C SER A 54 -5.13 12.23 2.98
N LEU A 55 -5.55 13.32 2.34
CA LEU A 55 -6.91 13.46 1.81
C LEU A 55 -7.21 12.44 0.72
N ALA A 56 -6.26 12.17 -0.18
CA ALA A 56 -6.42 11.12 -1.18
C ALA A 56 -6.66 9.74 -0.54
N LEU A 57 -5.85 9.37 0.46
CA LEU A 57 -6.01 8.10 1.17
C LEU A 57 -7.31 8.02 1.98
N LEU A 58 -7.77 9.14 2.53
CA LEU A 58 -9.05 9.23 3.22
C LEU A 58 -10.22 9.01 2.25
N VAL A 59 -10.18 9.68 1.10
CA VAL A 59 -11.18 9.53 0.03
C VAL A 59 -11.14 8.10 -0.52
N GLU A 60 -9.96 7.51 -0.75
CA GLU A 60 -9.82 6.10 -1.11
C GLU A 60 -10.55 5.19 -0.13
N GLY A 61 -10.34 5.41 1.17
CA GLY A 61 -10.99 4.64 2.23
C GLY A 61 -12.51 4.74 2.21
N PHE A 62 -13.07 5.96 2.08
CA PHE A 62 -14.52 6.16 1.98
C PHE A 62 -15.12 5.57 0.70
N MET A 63 -14.41 5.66 -0.41
CA MET A 63 -14.85 5.12 -1.69
C MET A 63 -14.73 3.59 -1.78
N ALA A 64 -13.96 2.95 -0.91
CA ALA A 64 -13.78 1.50 -0.93
C ALA A 64 -15.11 0.73 -0.81
N TYR A 65 -16.03 1.20 0.04
CA TYR A 65 -17.33 0.57 0.23
C TYR A 65 -18.25 0.68 -1.00
N PRO A 66 -18.56 1.86 -1.57
CA PRO A 66 -19.38 1.95 -2.76
C PRO A 66 -18.75 1.26 -3.97
N VAL A 67 -17.43 1.37 -4.15
CA VAL A 67 -16.70 0.67 -5.22
C VAL A 67 -16.84 -0.84 -5.08
N GLY A 68 -16.64 -1.40 -3.88
CA GLY A 68 -16.84 -2.83 -3.62
C GLY A 68 -18.25 -3.28 -3.99
N ARG A 69 -19.29 -2.54 -3.57
CA ARG A 69 -20.68 -2.84 -3.93
C ARG A 69 -20.96 -2.80 -5.43
N TRP A 70 -20.34 -1.88 -6.16
CA TRP A 70 -20.51 -1.83 -7.62
C TRP A 70 -19.84 -3.03 -8.30
N ILE A 71 -18.66 -3.43 -7.82
CA ILE A 71 -17.97 -4.64 -8.31
C ILE A 71 -18.81 -5.88 -8.01
N ASP A 72 -19.36 -6.01 -6.80
CA ASP A 72 -20.23 -7.14 -6.43
C ASP A 72 -21.49 -7.24 -7.30
N ARG A 73 -21.98 -6.12 -7.80
CA ARG A 73 -23.08 -6.08 -8.76
C ARG A 73 -22.66 -6.36 -10.22
N GLY A 74 -21.45 -6.82 -10.45
CA GLY A 74 -20.92 -7.12 -11.80
C GLY A 74 -20.49 -5.90 -12.62
N ARG A 75 -20.36 -4.71 -12.00
CA ARG A 75 -19.96 -3.47 -12.68
C ARG A 75 -18.44 -3.25 -12.68
N GLU A 76 -17.64 -4.30 -12.47
CA GLU A 76 -16.18 -4.23 -12.35
C GLU A 76 -15.52 -3.55 -13.55
N ARG A 77 -16.00 -3.83 -14.77
CA ARG A 77 -15.53 -3.19 -16.01
C ARG A 77 -15.71 -1.68 -15.96
N ALA A 78 -16.90 -1.20 -15.67
CA ALA A 78 -17.20 0.24 -15.61
C ALA A 78 -16.37 0.91 -14.51
N VAL A 79 -16.32 0.34 -13.31
CA VAL A 79 -15.59 0.89 -12.16
C VAL A 79 -14.10 1.04 -12.46
N MET A 80 -13.43 -0.02 -12.91
CA MET A 80 -11.99 0.02 -13.12
C MET A 80 -11.62 0.85 -14.37
N THR A 81 -12.46 0.83 -15.42
CA THR A 81 -12.22 1.68 -16.60
C THR A 81 -12.38 3.17 -16.27
N THR A 82 -13.48 3.55 -15.61
CA THR A 82 -13.69 4.96 -15.22
C THR A 82 -12.64 5.42 -14.22
N GLY A 83 -12.22 4.54 -13.30
CA GLY A 83 -11.11 4.82 -12.37
C GLY A 83 -9.80 5.10 -13.11
N SER A 84 -9.46 4.33 -14.15
CA SER A 84 -8.27 4.58 -14.96
C SER A 84 -8.37 5.88 -15.77
N VAL A 85 -9.52 6.16 -16.36
CA VAL A 85 -9.73 7.43 -17.08
C VAL A 85 -9.59 8.61 -16.13
N LEU A 86 -10.22 8.54 -14.94
CA LEU A 86 -10.13 9.57 -13.91
C LEU A 86 -8.69 9.76 -13.41
N ALA A 87 -7.94 8.67 -13.21
CA ALA A 87 -6.52 8.74 -12.85
C ALA A 87 -5.72 9.55 -13.87
N GLY A 88 -5.87 9.26 -15.14
CA GLY A 88 -5.22 10.03 -16.22
C GLY A 88 -5.64 11.50 -16.24
N VAL A 89 -6.94 11.79 -16.09
CA VAL A 89 -7.44 13.17 -16.02
C VAL A 89 -6.83 13.92 -14.84
N CYS A 90 -6.84 13.32 -13.64
CA CYS A 90 -6.28 13.95 -12.45
C CYS A 90 -4.75 14.16 -12.57
N LEU A 91 -4.00 13.21 -13.12
CA LEU A 91 -2.56 13.37 -13.36
C LEU A 91 -2.27 14.50 -14.36
N ALA A 92 -3.04 14.61 -15.43
CA ALA A 92 -2.90 15.69 -16.40
C ALA A 92 -3.26 17.06 -15.79
N LEU A 93 -4.34 17.14 -15.00
CA LEU A 93 -4.74 18.35 -14.28
C LEU A 93 -3.73 18.72 -13.18
N HIS A 94 -3.08 17.75 -12.54
CA HIS A 94 -2.06 18.00 -11.53
C HIS A 94 -0.91 18.84 -12.10
N GLY A 95 -0.51 18.60 -13.34
CA GLY A 95 0.48 19.43 -14.04
C GLY A 95 0.06 20.89 -14.28
N GLN A 96 -1.23 21.25 -14.11
CA GLN A 96 -1.77 22.58 -14.33
C GLN A 96 -2.16 23.32 -13.04
N VAL A 97 -1.94 22.69 -11.89
CA VAL A 97 -2.28 23.27 -10.58
C VAL A 97 -1.43 24.51 -10.30
N THR A 98 -2.09 25.61 -9.88
CA THR A 98 -1.45 26.88 -9.56
C THR A 98 -1.60 27.30 -8.10
N GLY A 99 -2.30 26.49 -7.27
CA GLY A 99 -2.51 26.81 -5.86
C GLY A 99 -3.00 25.62 -5.05
N MET A 100 -3.01 25.80 -3.74
CA MET A 100 -3.31 24.77 -2.75
C MET A 100 -4.69 24.10 -2.95
N ALA A 101 -5.73 24.87 -3.25
CA ALA A 101 -7.07 24.32 -3.44
C ALA A 101 -7.15 23.36 -4.63
N GLY A 102 -6.55 23.73 -5.77
CA GLY A 102 -6.44 22.86 -6.94
C GLY A 102 -5.62 21.60 -6.65
N PHE A 103 -4.52 21.76 -5.90
CA PHE A 103 -3.68 20.64 -5.47
C PHE A 103 -4.46 19.61 -4.64
N TYR A 104 -5.24 20.08 -3.65
CA TYR A 104 -6.07 19.20 -2.84
C TYR A 104 -7.21 18.55 -3.64
N ALA A 105 -7.87 19.30 -4.51
CA ALA A 105 -8.95 18.78 -5.35
C ALA A 105 -8.46 17.64 -6.26
N VAL A 106 -7.29 17.82 -6.89
CA VAL A 106 -6.68 16.80 -7.74
C VAL A 106 -6.32 15.55 -6.94
N TRP A 107 -5.72 15.71 -5.75
CA TRP A 107 -5.38 14.54 -4.91
C TRP A 107 -6.61 13.82 -4.38
N MET A 108 -7.69 14.52 -4.04
CA MET A 108 -8.97 13.87 -3.73
C MET A 108 -9.52 13.09 -4.93
N GLY A 109 -9.43 13.64 -6.14
CA GLY A 109 -9.77 12.92 -7.37
C GLY A 109 -8.91 11.67 -7.59
N LEU A 110 -7.59 11.76 -7.34
CA LEU A 110 -6.69 10.63 -7.36
C LEU A 110 -7.07 9.58 -6.29
N GLY A 111 -7.55 10.00 -5.12
CA GLY A 111 -8.08 9.09 -4.10
C GLY A 111 -9.28 8.27 -4.58
N VAL A 112 -10.23 8.89 -5.30
CA VAL A 112 -11.32 8.16 -5.96
C VAL A 112 -10.79 7.17 -6.99
N ALA A 113 -9.83 7.59 -7.81
CA ALA A 113 -9.20 6.72 -8.80
C ALA A 113 -8.48 5.53 -8.13
N MET A 114 -7.72 5.77 -7.06
CA MET A 114 -7.04 4.73 -6.27
C MET A 114 -8.04 3.68 -5.77
N ALA A 115 -9.18 4.10 -5.22
CA ALA A 115 -10.23 3.19 -4.77
C ALA A 115 -10.77 2.30 -5.88
N CYS A 116 -10.79 2.80 -7.13
CA CYS A 116 -11.31 2.09 -8.28
C CYS A 116 -10.30 1.15 -8.96
N VAL A 117 -8.97 1.38 -8.83
CA VAL A 117 -7.98 0.68 -9.65
C VAL A 117 -6.88 -0.05 -8.87
N LEU A 118 -6.66 0.23 -7.56
CA LEU A 118 -5.61 -0.41 -6.79
C LEU A 118 -5.97 -1.85 -6.37
N TYR A 119 -5.25 -2.40 -5.39
CA TYR A 119 -5.40 -3.82 -5.01
C TYR A 119 -6.80 -4.22 -4.58
N SER A 120 -7.53 -3.37 -3.85
CA SER A 120 -8.84 -3.72 -3.32
C SER A 120 -9.84 -4.13 -4.42
N PRO A 121 -10.10 -3.32 -5.46
CA PRO A 121 -10.91 -3.72 -6.58
C PRO A 121 -10.30 -4.86 -7.41
N GLY A 122 -8.98 -4.85 -7.63
CA GLY A 122 -8.31 -5.92 -8.36
C GLY A 122 -8.50 -7.29 -7.71
N PHE A 123 -8.36 -7.39 -6.39
CA PHE A 123 -8.58 -8.64 -5.64
C PHE A 123 -10.05 -9.07 -5.68
N ALA A 124 -10.99 -8.13 -5.56
CA ALA A 124 -12.41 -8.44 -5.69
C ALA A 124 -12.72 -9.05 -7.05
N VAL A 125 -12.18 -8.49 -8.13
CA VAL A 125 -12.35 -9.01 -9.48
C VAL A 125 -11.79 -10.42 -9.64
N VAL A 126 -10.53 -10.66 -9.25
CA VAL A 126 -9.93 -12.00 -9.42
C VAL A 126 -10.57 -13.05 -8.53
N THR A 127 -11.00 -12.69 -7.32
CA THR A 127 -11.71 -13.60 -6.41
C THR A 127 -13.06 -14.05 -7.01
N ARG A 128 -13.78 -13.14 -7.68
CA ARG A 128 -15.05 -13.45 -8.32
C ARG A 128 -14.87 -14.26 -9.60
N ARG A 129 -13.87 -13.96 -10.41
CA ARG A 129 -13.63 -14.61 -11.69
C ARG A 129 -12.94 -15.97 -11.57
N PHE A 130 -12.12 -16.16 -10.53
CA PHE A 130 -11.30 -17.35 -10.30
C PHE A 130 -11.50 -17.91 -8.88
N PRO A 131 -12.71 -18.36 -8.49
CA PRO A 131 -13.01 -18.78 -7.12
C PRO A 131 -12.14 -19.95 -6.63
N HIS A 132 -11.61 -20.79 -7.53
CA HIS A 132 -10.73 -21.91 -7.17
C HIS A 132 -9.24 -21.55 -7.16
N ASP A 133 -8.82 -20.53 -7.95
CA ASP A 133 -7.42 -20.15 -8.16
C ASP A 133 -7.12 -18.72 -7.68
N PHE A 134 -8.06 -18.06 -6.96
CA PHE A 134 -7.94 -16.65 -6.59
C PHE A 134 -6.67 -16.36 -5.77
N ARG A 135 -6.26 -17.28 -4.89
CA ARG A 135 -5.06 -17.12 -4.07
C ARG A 135 -3.81 -16.95 -4.95
N ARG A 136 -3.66 -17.80 -5.97
CA ARG A 136 -2.56 -17.71 -6.92
C ARG A 136 -2.62 -16.43 -7.74
N ALA A 137 -3.81 -16.01 -8.18
CA ALA A 137 -4.01 -14.77 -8.90
C ALA A 137 -3.62 -13.54 -8.06
N ILE A 138 -4.03 -13.47 -6.78
CA ILE A 138 -3.66 -12.41 -5.85
C ILE A 138 -2.14 -12.38 -5.64
N ILE A 139 -1.49 -13.52 -5.44
CA ILE A 139 -0.03 -13.61 -5.30
C ILE A 139 0.66 -13.04 -6.54
N THR A 140 0.23 -13.43 -7.75
CA THR A 140 0.80 -12.93 -9.00
C THR A 140 0.63 -11.41 -9.13
N MET A 141 -0.55 -10.88 -8.83
CA MET A 141 -0.83 -9.45 -8.88
C MET A 141 0.02 -8.65 -7.86
N THR A 142 0.16 -9.17 -6.65
CA THR A 142 0.97 -8.50 -5.62
C THR A 142 2.47 -8.61 -5.89
N PHE A 143 2.89 -9.62 -6.63
CA PHE A 143 4.27 -9.80 -7.06
C PHE A 143 4.67 -8.70 -8.05
N LEU A 144 3.93 -8.55 -9.15
CA LEU A 144 4.19 -7.54 -10.17
C LEU A 144 3.90 -6.12 -9.64
N GLY A 145 2.81 -5.91 -8.91
CA GLY A 145 2.53 -4.62 -8.30
C GLY A 145 3.55 -4.22 -7.22
N GLY A 146 4.23 -5.20 -6.60
CA GLY A 146 5.37 -4.94 -5.70
C GLY A 146 6.58 -4.33 -6.40
N LEU A 147 6.72 -4.51 -7.72
CA LEU A 147 7.76 -3.90 -8.53
C LEU A 147 7.42 -2.48 -9.01
N ALA A 148 6.27 -1.92 -8.60
CA ALA A 148 5.82 -0.60 -9.03
C ALA A 148 6.83 0.51 -8.70
N SER A 149 7.41 0.50 -7.50
CA SER A 149 8.46 1.45 -7.13
C SER A 149 9.76 1.22 -7.93
N THR A 150 10.08 -0.02 -8.24
CA THR A 150 11.28 -0.38 -9.01
C THR A 150 11.23 0.12 -10.46
N VAL A 151 10.04 0.11 -11.08
CA VAL A 151 9.87 0.48 -12.49
C VAL A 151 9.45 1.94 -12.64
N ILE A 152 8.40 2.34 -11.94
CA ILE A 152 7.77 3.65 -12.18
C ILE A 152 8.50 4.79 -11.46
N MET A 153 9.11 4.57 -10.28
CA MET A 153 9.84 5.66 -9.63
C MET A 153 11.06 6.14 -10.41
N PRO A 154 11.97 5.27 -10.91
CA PRO A 154 13.06 5.72 -11.77
C PRO A 154 12.57 6.37 -13.07
N LEU A 155 11.51 5.82 -13.70
CA LEU A 155 10.89 6.43 -14.87
C LEU A 155 10.39 7.84 -14.55
N THR A 156 9.65 8.01 -13.46
CA THR A 156 9.11 9.31 -13.05
C THR A 156 10.22 10.29 -12.70
N ALA A 157 11.27 9.84 -11.99
CA ALA A 157 12.42 10.68 -11.67
C ALA A 157 13.15 11.14 -12.95
N TRP A 158 13.34 10.26 -13.93
CA TRP A 158 13.93 10.59 -15.23
C TRP A 158 13.05 11.58 -16.00
N LEU A 159 11.74 11.40 -16.01
CA LEU A 159 10.80 12.35 -16.63
C LEU A 159 10.86 13.72 -15.95
N ILE A 160 10.92 13.77 -14.61
CA ILE A 160 11.03 15.03 -13.85
C ILE A 160 12.35 15.75 -14.16
N SER A 161 13.46 15.02 -14.22
CA SER A 161 14.77 15.61 -14.49
C SER A 161 14.91 16.21 -15.90
N ASN A 162 14.22 15.63 -16.89
CA ASN A 162 14.29 16.09 -18.28
C ASN A 162 13.22 17.14 -18.65
N TRP A 163 11.99 17.02 -18.09
CA TRP A 163 10.85 17.83 -18.52
C TRP A 163 10.23 18.66 -17.38
N GLY A 164 10.75 18.52 -16.16
CA GLY A 164 10.14 19.11 -14.97
C GLY A 164 8.93 18.32 -14.49
N TRP A 165 8.53 18.53 -13.23
CA TRP A 165 7.51 17.74 -12.57
C TRP A 165 6.11 17.84 -13.22
N ARG A 166 5.77 19.01 -13.76
CA ARG A 166 4.46 19.26 -14.40
C ARG A 166 4.28 18.41 -15.66
N GLN A 167 5.26 18.42 -16.54
CA GLN A 167 5.21 17.68 -17.81
C GLN A 167 5.45 16.19 -17.61
N ALA A 168 6.21 15.80 -16.59
CA ALA A 168 6.46 14.40 -16.23
C ALA A 168 5.17 13.62 -15.91
N LEU A 169 4.11 14.30 -15.48
CA LEU A 169 2.82 13.67 -15.17
C LEU A 169 2.00 13.31 -16.42
N LEU A 170 2.25 13.93 -17.57
CA LEU A 170 1.51 13.65 -18.82
C LEU A 170 1.77 12.22 -19.37
N PRO A 171 3.01 11.72 -19.45
CA PRO A 171 3.25 10.32 -19.81
C PRO A 171 2.60 9.33 -18.83
N LEU A 172 2.57 9.64 -17.52
CA LEU A 172 1.88 8.80 -16.53
C LEU A 172 0.37 8.81 -16.76
N ALA A 173 -0.22 9.98 -17.10
CA ALA A 173 -1.61 10.07 -17.51
C ALA A 173 -1.90 9.24 -18.78
N ALA A 174 -1.01 9.32 -19.77
CA ALA A 174 -1.10 8.54 -21.00
C ALA A 174 -1.07 7.03 -20.74
N LEU A 175 -0.26 6.53 -19.79
CA LEU A 175 -0.27 5.12 -19.39
C LEU A 175 -1.65 4.69 -18.85
N HIS A 176 -2.35 5.57 -18.11
CA HIS A 176 -3.69 5.27 -17.66
C HIS A 176 -4.72 5.25 -18.79
N TRP A 177 -4.66 6.20 -19.73
CA TRP A 177 -5.62 6.28 -20.83
C TRP A 177 -5.40 5.21 -21.89
N PHE A 178 -4.15 4.93 -22.25
CA PHE A 178 -3.81 4.07 -23.38
C PHE A 178 -3.40 2.64 -22.99
N VAL A 179 -3.13 2.38 -21.71
CA VAL A 179 -2.80 1.03 -21.25
C VAL A 179 -3.82 0.55 -20.20
N CYS A 180 -3.97 1.23 -19.06
CA CYS A 180 -4.84 0.73 -17.99
C CYS A 180 -6.33 0.73 -18.37
N ALA A 181 -6.85 1.82 -18.95
CA ALA A 181 -8.25 1.89 -19.33
C ALA A 181 -8.63 0.86 -20.43
N PRO A 182 -7.85 0.66 -21.51
CA PRO A 182 -8.11 -0.43 -22.46
C PRO A 182 -8.02 -1.83 -21.85
N ILE A 183 -7.07 -2.10 -20.96
CA ILE A 183 -6.98 -3.37 -20.23
C ILE A 183 -8.29 -3.63 -19.47
N HIS A 184 -8.75 -2.65 -18.67
CA HIS A 184 -9.97 -2.80 -17.88
C HIS A 184 -11.23 -2.87 -18.76
N ALA A 185 -11.32 -2.05 -19.81
CA ALA A 185 -12.46 -2.04 -20.73
C ALA A 185 -12.55 -3.30 -21.60
N GLY A 186 -11.42 -3.82 -22.05
CA GLY A 186 -11.37 -4.98 -22.96
C GLY A 186 -11.47 -6.31 -22.23
N LEU A 187 -10.75 -6.46 -21.10
CA LEU A 187 -10.58 -7.75 -20.44
C LEU A 187 -11.66 -8.03 -19.37
N LEU A 188 -12.31 -7.01 -18.82
CA LEU A 188 -13.33 -7.18 -17.77
C LEU A 188 -14.76 -7.31 -18.35
N THR A 189 -14.90 -7.83 -19.56
CA THR A 189 -16.19 -8.19 -20.14
C THR A 189 -16.74 -9.46 -19.50
N GLY A 190 -18.07 -9.62 -19.47
CA GLY A 190 -18.72 -10.87 -19.01
C GLY A 190 -18.48 -11.13 -17.52
N ALA A 191 -18.75 -10.14 -16.67
CA ALA A 191 -18.65 -10.30 -15.21
C ALA A 191 -19.53 -11.46 -14.72
N PRO A 192 -19.02 -12.37 -13.84
CA PRO A 192 -19.84 -13.41 -13.24
C PRO A 192 -20.99 -12.79 -12.46
N GLN A 193 -22.22 -13.28 -12.67
CA GLN A 193 -23.34 -12.89 -11.82
C GLN A 193 -23.17 -13.51 -10.45
N SER A 194 -23.18 -12.68 -9.40
CA SER A 194 -23.09 -13.16 -8.03
C SER A 194 -24.36 -13.90 -7.67
N GLY A 195 -24.27 -15.22 -7.48
CA GLY A 195 -25.22 -15.93 -6.67
C GLY A 195 -25.11 -15.43 -5.24
N HIS A 196 -26.10 -14.69 -4.77
CA HIS A 196 -26.19 -14.23 -3.39
C HIS A 196 -26.39 -15.44 -2.48
N THR A 197 -25.32 -16.00 -1.95
CA THR A 197 -25.42 -16.79 -0.71
C THR A 197 -25.36 -15.82 0.46
N VAL A 198 -26.49 -15.19 0.75
CA VAL A 198 -26.70 -14.54 2.04
C VAL A 198 -26.84 -15.65 3.07
N HIS A 199 -25.76 -15.98 3.74
CA HIS A 199 -25.83 -16.80 4.96
C HIS A 199 -26.41 -15.97 6.09
N THR A 200 -27.74 -15.95 6.19
CA THR A 200 -28.50 -15.41 7.33
C THR A 200 -28.45 -16.41 8.48
N GLY A 201 -27.62 -16.13 9.47
CA GLY A 201 -27.59 -16.90 10.72
C GLY A 201 -27.57 -15.94 11.91
N THR A 202 -28.70 -15.76 12.59
CA THR A 202 -28.86 -14.93 13.79
C THR A 202 -27.99 -15.35 14.98
N SER A 203 -27.54 -16.62 15.02
CA SER A 203 -26.57 -17.12 15.99
C SER A 203 -25.16 -16.54 15.86
N ARG A 204 -24.78 -16.09 14.66
CA ARG A 204 -23.44 -15.52 14.37
C ARG A 204 -23.21 -14.12 14.91
N ALA A 205 -24.26 -13.32 15.12
CA ALA A 205 -24.11 -11.93 15.56
C ALA A 205 -23.58 -11.80 16.99
N GLY A 206 -24.04 -12.66 17.90
CA GLY A 206 -23.57 -12.69 19.30
C GLY A 206 -22.12 -13.13 19.41
N GLU A 207 -21.73 -14.16 18.66
CA GLU A 207 -20.35 -14.66 18.61
C GLU A 207 -19.39 -13.62 18.03
N LEU A 208 -19.76 -12.97 16.92
CA LEU A 208 -18.97 -11.88 16.31
C LEU A 208 -18.78 -10.71 17.28
N SER A 209 -19.84 -10.28 17.99
CA SER A 209 -19.75 -9.22 18.99
C SER A 209 -18.80 -9.57 20.14
N ARG A 210 -18.79 -10.82 20.58
CA ARG A 210 -17.84 -11.32 21.59
C ARG A 210 -16.40 -11.32 21.06
N LEU A 211 -16.17 -11.77 19.81
CA LEU A 211 -14.86 -11.79 19.18
C LEU A 211 -14.29 -10.39 18.99
N LEU A 212 -15.12 -9.40 18.59
CA LEU A 212 -14.70 -7.99 18.43
C LEU A 212 -14.23 -7.34 19.74
N ARG A 213 -14.64 -7.86 20.90
CA ARG A 213 -14.21 -7.39 22.23
C ARG A 213 -13.10 -8.24 22.83
N SER A 214 -12.66 -9.28 22.15
CA SER A 214 -11.65 -10.19 22.66
C SER A 214 -10.24 -9.56 22.63
N ALA A 215 -9.40 -9.90 23.61
CA ALA A 215 -8.03 -9.44 23.68
C ALA A 215 -7.20 -9.81 22.43
N PRO A 216 -7.34 -11.03 21.83
CA PRO A 216 -6.68 -11.35 20.58
C PRO A 216 -7.09 -10.43 19.42
N PHE A 217 -8.39 -10.07 19.29
CA PHE A 217 -8.85 -9.17 18.24
C PHE A 217 -8.26 -7.77 18.39
N ILE A 218 -8.31 -7.21 19.60
CA ILE A 218 -7.76 -5.88 19.89
C ILE A 218 -6.25 -5.87 19.60
N GLY A 219 -5.51 -6.90 20.02
CA GLY A 219 -4.09 -7.00 19.79
C GLY A 219 -3.71 -7.13 18.32
N VAL A 220 -4.37 -8.02 17.55
CA VAL A 220 -4.15 -8.16 16.10
C VAL A 220 -4.59 -6.89 15.37
N GLY A 221 -5.73 -6.31 15.73
CA GLY A 221 -6.21 -5.06 15.14
C GLY A 221 -5.23 -3.92 15.33
N SER A 222 -4.75 -3.71 16.56
CA SER A 222 -3.72 -2.71 16.87
C SER A 222 -2.44 -2.93 16.07
N PHE A 223 -1.95 -4.17 16.01
CA PHE A 223 -0.80 -4.54 15.19
C PHE A 223 -0.97 -4.14 13.72
N VAL A 224 -2.09 -4.51 13.10
CA VAL A 224 -2.35 -4.23 11.69
C VAL A 224 -2.44 -2.72 11.44
N ILE A 225 -3.13 -1.98 12.31
CA ILE A 225 -3.30 -0.52 12.20
C ILE A 225 -1.96 0.20 12.35
N LEU A 226 -1.18 -0.11 13.39
CA LEU A 226 0.11 0.55 13.66
C LEU A 226 1.13 0.26 12.56
N MET A 227 1.24 -1.00 12.13
CA MET A 227 2.15 -1.36 11.03
C MET A 227 1.72 -0.77 9.69
N MET A 228 0.42 -0.58 9.46
CA MET A 228 -0.07 0.09 8.26
C MET A 228 0.33 1.57 8.27
N ALA A 229 0.23 2.26 9.39
CA ALA A 229 0.68 3.65 9.50
C ALA A 229 2.18 3.77 9.15
N VAL A 230 3.04 2.91 9.70
CA VAL A 230 4.48 2.89 9.41
C VAL A 230 4.76 2.63 7.93
N THR A 231 4.11 1.61 7.35
CA THR A 231 4.37 1.18 5.97
C THR A 231 3.79 2.13 4.91
N VAL A 232 2.91 3.05 5.27
CA VAL A 232 2.39 4.10 4.39
C VAL A 232 3.17 5.41 4.56
N ALA A 233 3.44 5.84 5.79
CA ALA A 233 4.11 7.11 6.06
C ALA A 233 5.54 7.15 5.50
N LEU A 234 6.32 6.10 5.72
CA LEU A 234 7.74 6.10 5.35
C LEU A 234 7.96 6.21 3.84
N PRO A 235 7.32 5.43 2.95
CA PRO A 235 7.50 5.58 1.50
C PRO A 235 7.08 6.95 0.97
N THR A 236 6.07 7.56 1.58
CA THR A 236 5.56 8.90 1.19
C THR A 236 6.63 9.98 1.32
N HIS A 237 7.44 9.92 2.38
CA HIS A 237 8.49 10.89 2.69
C HIS A 237 9.91 10.39 2.37
N MET A 238 10.05 9.18 1.82
CA MET A 238 11.34 8.51 1.63
C MET A 238 12.31 9.35 0.80
N VAL A 239 11.85 9.92 -0.30
CA VAL A 239 12.68 10.73 -1.21
C VAL A 239 13.25 11.95 -0.48
N SER A 240 12.40 12.71 0.20
CA SER A 240 12.81 13.90 0.96
C SER A 240 13.73 13.55 2.12
N LEU A 241 13.43 12.47 2.84
CA LEU A 241 14.27 11.97 3.93
C LEU A 241 15.67 11.59 3.45
N LEU A 242 15.78 10.95 2.29
CA LEU A 242 17.09 10.57 1.71
C LEU A 242 17.87 11.80 1.23
N ARG A 243 17.20 12.81 0.67
CA ARG A 243 17.82 14.08 0.28
C ARG A 243 18.36 14.86 1.47
N GLU A 244 17.59 14.93 2.57
CA GLU A 244 18.05 15.58 3.81
C GLU A 244 19.30 14.92 4.40
N ASN A 245 19.46 13.61 4.19
CA ASN A 245 20.69 12.88 4.56
C ASN A 245 21.82 13.03 3.51
N GLN A 246 21.72 14.03 2.60
CA GLN A 246 22.75 14.40 1.63
C GLN A 246 23.16 13.26 0.67
N LEU A 247 22.29 12.28 0.44
CA LEU A 247 22.55 11.27 -0.58
C LEU A 247 22.45 11.88 -1.99
N SER A 248 23.27 11.38 -2.91
CA SER A 248 23.18 11.79 -4.30
C SER A 248 21.83 11.41 -4.92
N GLU A 249 21.35 12.18 -5.90
CA GLU A 249 20.05 11.93 -6.56
C GLU A 249 19.94 10.52 -7.13
N ALA A 250 21.03 9.91 -7.54
CA ALA A 250 21.05 8.51 -7.98
C ALA A 250 20.64 7.55 -6.85
N TRP A 251 21.14 7.75 -5.65
CA TRP A 251 20.77 6.94 -4.47
C TRP A 251 19.36 7.25 -3.97
N VAL A 252 18.94 8.51 -4.01
CA VAL A 252 17.58 8.94 -3.64
C VAL A 252 16.51 8.22 -4.45
N VAL A 253 16.79 7.91 -5.71
CA VAL A 253 15.88 7.14 -6.58
C VAL A 253 16.12 5.63 -6.47
N ALA A 254 17.39 5.20 -6.41
CA ALA A 254 17.73 3.78 -6.38
C ALA A 254 17.25 3.06 -5.11
N ILE A 255 17.28 3.73 -3.95
CA ILE A 255 16.87 3.15 -2.67
C ILE A 255 15.37 2.76 -2.67
N PRO A 256 14.41 3.65 -2.93
CA PRO A 256 13.01 3.27 -2.99
C PRO A 256 12.72 2.23 -4.11
N ALA A 257 13.43 2.32 -5.23
CA ALA A 257 13.31 1.36 -6.32
C ALA A 257 13.77 -0.04 -5.90
N SER A 258 14.90 -0.16 -5.19
CA SER A 258 15.43 -1.44 -4.71
C SER A 258 14.54 -2.08 -3.63
N ILE A 259 13.87 -1.28 -2.80
CA ILE A 259 12.89 -1.78 -1.82
C ILE A 259 11.80 -2.62 -2.53
N GLY A 260 11.33 -2.21 -3.70
CA GLY A 260 10.36 -2.97 -4.49
C GLY A 260 10.84 -4.39 -4.82
N VAL A 261 12.08 -4.54 -5.30
CA VAL A 261 12.68 -5.86 -5.57
C VAL A 261 12.83 -6.67 -4.28
N ILE A 262 13.36 -6.05 -3.23
CA ILE A 262 13.62 -6.72 -1.94
C ILE A 262 12.31 -7.18 -1.27
N GLN A 263 11.22 -6.42 -1.39
CA GLN A 263 9.89 -6.85 -0.94
C GLN A 263 9.42 -8.13 -1.62
N VAL A 264 9.66 -8.22 -2.92
CA VAL A 264 9.33 -9.41 -3.71
C VAL A 264 10.18 -10.59 -3.27
N LEU A 265 11.50 -10.38 -3.10
CA LEU A 265 12.41 -11.40 -2.55
C LEU A 265 11.98 -11.86 -1.15
N GLY A 266 11.57 -10.94 -0.27
CA GLY A 266 11.04 -11.27 1.04
C GLY A 266 9.83 -12.23 0.98
N ARG A 267 8.89 -11.98 0.06
CA ARG A 267 7.74 -12.88 -0.15
C ARG A 267 8.16 -14.25 -0.68
N LEU A 268 9.14 -14.29 -1.58
CA LEU A 268 9.69 -15.56 -2.08
C LEU A 268 10.38 -16.34 -0.97
N VAL A 269 11.21 -15.69 -0.18
CA VAL A 269 11.86 -16.33 0.98
C VAL A 269 10.81 -16.95 1.89
N LEU A 270 9.77 -16.18 2.25
CA LEU A 270 8.71 -16.73 3.09
C LEU A 270 8.00 -17.90 2.41
N TYR A 271 7.69 -17.81 1.12
CA TYR A 271 7.02 -18.88 0.36
C TYR A 271 7.82 -20.20 0.33
N PHE A 272 9.15 -20.12 0.11
CA PHE A 272 9.98 -21.32 0.04
C PHE A 272 10.35 -21.88 1.41
N PHE A 273 10.43 -21.04 2.44
CA PHE A 273 10.90 -21.42 3.77
C PHE A 273 9.77 -21.54 4.81
N GLU A 274 8.50 -21.27 4.45
CA GLU A 274 7.37 -21.37 5.38
C GLU A 274 7.23 -22.77 6.04
N HIS A 275 7.70 -23.82 5.38
CA HIS A 275 7.67 -25.18 5.91
C HIS A 275 8.78 -25.50 6.93
N HIS A 276 9.82 -24.66 6.99
CA HIS A 276 10.99 -24.87 7.87
C HIS A 276 10.94 -24.01 9.12
N VAL A 277 10.06 -23.01 9.17
CA VAL A 277 9.95 -22.07 10.29
C VAL A 277 8.58 -22.20 10.91
N ASP A 278 8.55 -22.42 12.23
CA ASP A 278 7.29 -22.39 12.97
C ASP A 278 6.56 -21.06 12.74
N LEU A 279 5.29 -21.16 12.37
CA LEU A 279 4.47 -20.03 11.98
C LEU A 279 4.36 -18.96 13.09
N HIS A 280 4.31 -19.39 14.36
CA HIS A 280 4.30 -18.47 15.50
C HIS A 280 5.60 -17.72 15.65
N THR A 281 6.73 -18.38 15.41
CA THR A 281 8.06 -17.78 15.42
C THR A 281 8.24 -16.83 14.25
N ALA A 282 7.84 -17.23 13.05
CA ALA A 282 7.85 -16.34 11.87
C ALA A 282 7.05 -15.05 12.12
N ASN A 283 5.84 -15.18 12.66
CA ASN A 283 4.98 -14.04 12.98
C ASN A 283 5.49 -13.15 14.12
N ARG A 284 6.48 -13.59 14.90
CA ARG A 284 7.19 -12.75 15.88
C ARG A 284 8.38 -12.04 15.28
N LEU A 285 9.18 -12.77 14.48
CA LEU A 285 10.44 -12.26 13.95
C LEU A 285 10.22 -11.28 12.79
N ILE A 286 9.28 -11.57 11.87
CA ILE A 286 9.03 -10.74 10.69
C ILE A 286 8.67 -9.30 11.05
N PRO A 287 7.72 -9.02 11.95
CA PRO A 287 7.40 -7.65 12.34
C PRO A 287 8.55 -6.90 13.00
N CYS A 288 9.51 -7.60 13.64
CA CYS A 288 10.69 -6.98 14.24
C CYS A 288 11.66 -6.38 13.22
N LEU A 289 11.60 -6.80 11.95
CA LEU A 289 12.44 -6.24 10.90
C LEU A 289 12.17 -4.75 10.67
N LEU A 290 10.93 -4.27 10.89
CA LEU A 290 10.59 -2.85 10.71
C LEU A 290 11.22 -1.95 11.77
N PRO A 291 11.07 -2.20 13.09
CA PRO A 291 11.76 -1.38 14.08
C PRO A 291 13.28 -1.49 13.96
N MET A 292 13.83 -2.65 13.58
CA MET A 292 15.28 -2.77 13.32
C MET A 292 15.72 -1.90 12.15
N ALA A 293 14.94 -1.88 11.06
CA ALA A 293 15.20 -1.01 9.91
C ALA A 293 15.17 0.48 10.33
N LEU A 294 14.15 0.90 11.08
CA LEU A 294 14.05 2.27 11.57
C LEU A 294 15.17 2.65 12.55
N ALA A 295 15.62 1.70 13.39
CA ALA A 295 16.78 1.90 14.24
C ALA A 295 18.07 2.15 13.42
N CYS A 296 18.27 1.43 12.32
CA CYS A 296 19.40 1.67 11.40
C CYS A 296 19.33 3.08 10.79
N LEU A 297 18.13 3.54 10.42
CA LEU A 297 17.95 4.87 9.85
C LEU A 297 18.17 5.98 10.89
N LEU A 298 17.69 5.78 12.11
CA LEU A 298 17.98 6.69 13.24
C LEU A 298 19.46 6.73 13.58
N ALA A 299 20.17 5.59 13.58
CA ALA A 299 21.59 5.52 13.83
C ALA A 299 22.42 6.23 12.74
N ALA A 300 21.99 6.17 11.49
CA ALA A 300 22.63 6.85 10.37
C ALA A 300 22.64 8.38 10.55
N ALA A 301 21.61 8.94 11.19
CA ALA A 301 21.49 10.38 11.43
C ALA A 301 22.49 10.91 12.49
N PHE A 302 23.14 10.03 13.26
CA PHE A 302 24.03 10.41 14.38
C PHE A 302 25.52 10.14 14.12
N SER A 303 25.93 9.62 12.95
CA SER A 303 27.32 9.22 12.73
C SER A 303 27.82 9.49 11.30
N ASP A 304 28.78 10.41 11.18
CA ASP A 304 29.36 10.88 9.90
C ASP A 304 30.11 9.81 9.08
N GLY A 305 30.37 8.63 9.62
CA GLY A 305 31.14 7.57 8.95
C GLY A 305 30.34 6.29 8.61
N VAL A 306 29.12 6.12 9.12
CA VAL A 306 28.37 4.86 9.05
C VAL A 306 27.15 4.96 8.11
N GLN A 307 26.92 6.14 7.52
CA GLN A 307 25.68 6.45 6.78
C GLN A 307 25.35 5.45 5.67
N ALA A 308 26.29 5.12 4.79
CA ALA A 308 25.99 4.25 3.65
C ALA A 308 25.63 2.81 4.08
N GLY A 309 26.38 2.24 5.04
CA GLY A 309 26.11 0.90 5.56
C GLY A 309 24.78 0.81 6.29
N ALA A 310 24.44 1.81 7.11
CA ALA A 310 23.19 1.87 7.86
C ALA A 310 21.98 2.02 6.90
N VAL A 311 22.12 2.84 5.88
CA VAL A 311 21.06 3.00 4.83
C VAL A 311 20.88 1.72 4.04
N LEU A 312 21.95 1.04 3.63
CA LEU A 312 21.84 -0.25 2.94
C LEU A 312 21.17 -1.32 3.81
N LEU A 313 21.56 -1.38 5.09
CA LEU A 313 20.92 -2.31 6.03
C LEU A 313 19.46 -1.96 6.27
N PHE A 314 19.11 -0.66 6.39
CA PHE A 314 17.73 -0.21 6.41
C PHE A 314 16.94 -0.70 5.19
N VAL A 315 17.46 -0.51 3.98
CA VAL A 315 16.80 -0.92 2.74
C VAL A 315 16.53 -2.43 2.72
N LEU A 316 17.51 -3.23 3.15
CA LEU A 316 17.37 -4.68 3.23
C LEU A 316 16.31 -5.09 4.25
N LEU A 317 16.43 -4.61 5.49
CA LEU A 317 15.51 -4.97 6.57
C LEU A 317 14.09 -4.46 6.30
N TYR A 318 13.96 -3.21 5.84
CA TYR A 318 12.66 -2.63 5.53
C TYR A 318 12.01 -3.32 4.32
N GLY A 319 12.76 -3.58 3.26
CA GLY A 319 12.25 -4.26 2.07
C GLY A 319 11.78 -5.68 2.39
N LEU A 320 12.63 -6.51 3.00
CA LEU A 320 12.26 -7.86 3.42
C LEU A 320 11.08 -7.83 4.38
N GLY A 321 11.17 -7.01 5.43
CA GLY A 321 10.14 -6.88 6.46
C GLY A 321 8.79 -6.48 5.87
N ASN A 322 8.73 -5.44 5.05
CA ASN A 322 7.49 -4.95 4.45
C ASN A 322 6.88 -5.97 3.46
N GLY A 323 7.71 -6.69 2.71
CA GLY A 323 7.27 -7.77 1.83
C GLY A 323 6.59 -8.90 2.60
N MET A 324 7.24 -9.45 3.61
CA MET A 324 6.74 -10.54 4.46
C MET A 324 5.58 -10.09 5.34
N LEU A 325 5.62 -8.87 5.89
CA LEU A 325 4.60 -8.29 6.77
C LEU A 325 3.22 -8.24 6.12
N THR A 326 3.16 -8.08 4.81
CA THR A 326 1.90 -8.12 4.05
C THR A 326 1.18 -9.45 4.25
N ILE A 327 1.92 -10.56 4.31
CA ILE A 327 1.38 -11.92 4.55
C ILE A 327 0.97 -12.05 6.02
N VAL A 328 1.82 -11.65 6.95
CA VAL A 328 1.53 -11.69 8.39
C VAL A 328 0.25 -10.90 8.72
N LYS A 329 0.12 -9.67 8.22
CA LYS A 329 -1.10 -8.85 8.40
C LYS A 329 -2.35 -9.53 7.84
N GLY A 330 -2.24 -10.18 6.69
CA GLY A 330 -3.36 -10.87 6.03
C GLY A 330 -3.82 -12.13 6.75
N THR A 331 -2.94 -12.83 7.43
CA THR A 331 -3.21 -14.13 8.06
C THR A 331 -3.46 -14.07 9.56
N ALA A 332 -2.95 -13.04 10.26
CA ALA A 332 -2.99 -12.93 11.72
C ALA A 332 -4.39 -13.02 12.31
N MET A 333 -5.39 -12.42 11.65
CA MET A 333 -6.78 -12.45 12.13
C MET A 333 -7.37 -13.87 12.13
N ALA A 334 -7.16 -14.60 11.04
CA ALA A 334 -7.60 -15.99 10.92
C ALA A 334 -6.87 -16.92 11.90
N GLN A 335 -5.60 -16.63 12.17
CA GLN A 335 -4.74 -17.48 12.97
C GLN A 335 -4.92 -17.29 14.48
N TYR A 336 -5.09 -16.04 14.94
CA TYR A 336 -5.07 -15.73 16.38
C TYR A 336 -6.44 -15.36 16.95
N VAL A 337 -7.43 -15.07 16.09
CA VAL A 337 -8.77 -14.70 16.56
C VAL A 337 -9.81 -15.73 16.15
N SER A 338 -10.09 -15.85 14.84
CA SER A 338 -11.07 -16.82 14.35
C SER A 338 -10.94 -17.00 12.84
N HIS A 339 -10.68 -18.23 12.40
CA HIS A 339 -10.63 -18.56 10.98
C HIS A 339 -12.00 -18.38 10.28
N PRO A 340 -13.13 -18.87 10.84
CA PRO A 340 -14.45 -18.75 10.20
C PRO A 340 -14.96 -17.30 10.11
N HIS A 341 -14.51 -16.41 11.00
CA HIS A 341 -14.97 -15.00 11.09
C HIS A 341 -13.93 -14.00 10.59
N ALA A 342 -12.79 -14.45 10.05
CA ALA A 342 -11.66 -13.60 9.68
C ALA A 342 -12.05 -12.46 8.71
N ALA A 343 -12.93 -12.74 7.74
CA ALA A 343 -13.39 -11.73 6.78
C ALA A 343 -14.20 -10.62 7.46
N SER A 344 -15.14 -10.98 8.35
CA SER A 344 -15.96 -10.00 9.10
C SER A 344 -15.12 -9.19 10.09
N LEU A 345 -14.16 -9.84 10.76
CA LEU A 345 -13.24 -9.21 11.71
C LEU A 345 -12.30 -8.22 10.99
N ASN A 346 -11.72 -8.62 9.84
CA ASN A 346 -10.94 -7.70 9.02
C ASN A 346 -11.79 -6.54 8.47
N GLY A 347 -13.05 -6.80 8.13
CA GLY A 347 -14.00 -5.76 7.72
C GLY A 347 -14.23 -4.70 8.82
N ALA A 348 -14.30 -5.13 10.09
CA ALA A 348 -14.43 -4.21 11.22
C ALA A 348 -13.22 -3.27 11.40
N LEU A 349 -12.03 -3.67 10.92
CA LEU A 349 -10.83 -2.82 10.91
C LEU A 349 -10.83 -1.81 9.77
N GLY A 350 -11.76 -1.86 8.83
CA GLY A 350 -11.74 -1.04 7.61
C GLY A 350 -11.64 0.45 7.88
N VAL A 351 -12.49 0.99 8.75
CA VAL A 351 -12.48 2.42 9.11
C VAL A 351 -11.22 2.80 9.90
N PRO A 352 -10.87 2.13 11.01
CA PRO A 352 -9.61 2.42 11.72
C PRO A 352 -8.38 2.36 10.82
N LEU A 353 -8.34 1.39 9.90
CA LEU A 353 -7.23 1.22 8.98
C LEU A 353 -7.15 2.35 7.94
N ALA A 354 -8.28 2.80 7.41
CA ALA A 354 -8.35 3.93 6.49
C ALA A 354 -7.89 5.23 7.18
N LEU A 355 -8.32 5.46 8.43
CA LEU A 355 -7.88 6.62 9.23
C LEU A 355 -6.38 6.58 9.52
N ALA A 356 -5.83 5.44 9.90
CA ALA A 356 -4.39 5.28 10.14
C ALA A 356 -3.56 5.53 8.87
N ARG A 357 -4.01 5.00 7.73
CA ARG A 357 -3.37 5.27 6.43
C ARG A 357 -3.40 6.74 6.06
N ALA A 358 -4.53 7.39 6.25
CA ALA A 358 -4.71 8.79 5.91
C ALA A 358 -3.96 9.75 6.84
N SER A 359 -3.91 9.46 8.16
CA SER A 359 -3.21 10.32 9.12
C SER A 359 -1.69 10.21 9.05
N ALA A 360 -1.16 9.05 8.67
CA ALA A 360 0.26 8.74 8.79
C ALA A 360 1.19 9.69 7.98
N PRO A 361 0.94 10.00 6.69
CA PRO A 361 1.76 10.96 5.94
C PRO A 361 1.68 12.37 6.53
N LEU A 362 0.49 12.82 6.93
CA LEU A 362 0.29 14.12 7.53
C LEU A 362 1.05 14.26 8.85
N MET A 363 1.03 13.24 9.70
CA MET A 363 1.77 13.26 10.97
C MET A 363 3.27 13.44 10.76
N LEU A 364 3.87 12.77 9.77
CA LEU A 364 5.28 13.00 9.44
C LEU A 364 5.53 14.41 8.93
N GLY A 365 4.64 14.93 8.09
CA GLY A 365 4.73 16.30 7.60
C GLY A 365 4.60 17.36 8.70
N LEU A 366 3.75 17.13 9.72
CA LEU A 366 3.58 18.02 10.87
C LEU A 366 4.79 17.98 11.85
N LEU A 367 5.41 16.82 11.98
CA LEU A 367 6.59 16.63 12.86
C LEU A 367 7.89 17.08 12.19
N TRP A 368 7.87 17.33 10.89
CA TRP A 368 9.03 17.82 10.17
C TRP A 368 9.28 19.30 10.48
N THR A 369 10.54 19.65 10.74
CA THR A 369 10.99 21.04 10.89
C THR A 369 12.35 21.21 10.22
N PRO A 370 12.68 22.43 9.71
CA PRO A 370 13.98 22.67 9.08
C PRO A 370 15.20 22.41 9.99
N GLN A 371 15.03 22.52 11.33
CA GLN A 371 16.10 22.35 12.31
C GLN A 371 16.39 20.88 12.63
N VAL A 372 15.39 20.02 12.58
CA VAL A 372 15.47 18.62 13.06
C VAL A 372 15.18 17.62 11.94
N GLY A 373 14.71 18.09 10.80
CA GLY A 373 14.30 17.23 9.68
C GLY A 373 13.22 16.24 10.09
N TYR A 374 13.36 15.00 9.65
CA TYR A 374 12.43 13.91 9.95
C TYR A 374 12.68 13.18 11.26
N ASN A 375 13.64 13.62 12.10
CA ASN A 375 14.06 12.85 13.28
C ASN A 375 12.90 12.54 14.23
N HIS A 376 12.06 13.53 14.57
CA HIS A 376 10.89 13.30 15.43
C HIS A 376 9.89 12.32 14.80
N GLY A 377 9.67 12.41 13.48
CA GLY A 377 8.83 11.49 12.73
C GLY A 377 9.37 10.06 12.74
N LEU A 378 10.68 9.88 12.58
CA LEU A 378 11.33 8.58 12.65
C LEU A 378 11.21 7.93 14.02
N TRP A 379 11.40 8.70 15.11
CA TRP A 379 11.17 8.22 16.47
C TRP A 379 9.72 7.80 16.70
N LEU A 380 8.76 8.56 16.18
CA LEU A 380 7.35 8.18 16.24
C LEU A 380 7.11 6.85 15.51
N LEU A 381 7.60 6.70 14.26
CA LEU A 381 7.44 5.45 13.50
C LEU A 381 8.13 4.28 14.20
N PHE A 382 9.29 4.51 14.81
CA PHE A 382 9.98 3.49 15.59
C PHE A 382 9.13 3.04 16.79
N ALA A 383 8.60 3.97 17.57
CA ALA A 383 7.72 3.69 18.70
C ALA A 383 6.44 2.94 18.26
N LEU A 384 5.78 3.40 17.16
CA LEU A 384 4.60 2.72 16.60
C LEU A 384 4.93 1.30 16.13
N SER A 385 6.09 1.08 15.52
CA SER A 385 6.50 -0.26 15.09
C SER A 385 6.76 -1.20 16.25
N LEU A 386 7.41 -0.73 17.32
CA LEU A 386 7.60 -1.49 18.55
C LEU A 386 6.27 -1.81 19.25
N ALA A 387 5.37 -0.82 19.35
CA ALA A 387 4.03 -1.02 19.89
C ALA A 387 3.23 -2.05 19.08
N GLY A 388 3.35 -2.02 17.75
CA GLY A 388 2.75 -3.01 16.87
C GLY A 388 3.26 -4.43 17.12
N VAL A 389 4.59 -4.60 17.23
CA VAL A 389 5.19 -5.89 17.59
C VAL A 389 4.69 -6.36 18.95
N GLY A 390 4.68 -5.48 19.96
CA GLY A 390 4.16 -5.78 21.30
C GLY A 390 2.69 -6.23 21.28
N ALA A 391 1.86 -5.52 20.51
CA ALA A 391 0.43 -5.85 20.36
C ALA A 391 0.23 -7.26 19.77
N LEU A 392 1.02 -7.64 18.74
CA LEU A 392 0.94 -8.98 18.17
C LEU A 392 1.41 -10.06 19.14
N VAL A 393 2.48 -9.82 19.89
CA VAL A 393 2.97 -10.76 20.91
C VAL A 393 1.93 -10.98 22.02
N LEU A 394 1.27 -9.90 22.46
CA LEU A 394 0.18 -9.98 23.44
C LEU A 394 -1.03 -10.75 22.88
N ALA A 395 -1.40 -10.50 21.61
CA ALA A 395 -2.46 -11.27 20.95
C ALA A 395 -2.14 -12.77 20.88
N GLN A 396 -0.89 -13.13 20.53
CA GLN A 396 -0.43 -14.51 20.50
C GLN A 396 -0.49 -15.20 21.87
N ARG A 397 -0.15 -14.48 22.95
CA ARG A 397 -0.26 -15.00 24.33
C ARG A 397 -1.71 -15.18 24.73
N ALA A 398 -2.57 -14.19 24.44
CA ALA A 398 -3.99 -14.26 24.75
C ALA A 398 -4.72 -15.38 23.99
N SER A 399 -4.34 -15.62 22.72
CA SER A 399 -4.95 -16.70 21.91
C SER A 399 -4.60 -18.12 22.39
N ARG A 400 -3.52 -18.29 23.17
CA ARG A 400 -3.14 -19.59 23.78
C ARG A 400 -3.90 -19.89 25.06
N ASN A 401 -4.49 -18.88 25.67
CA ASN A 401 -5.21 -18.97 26.94
C ASN A 401 -6.73 -19.05 26.75
N CYS A 402 -7.21 -19.02 25.50
CA CYS A 402 -8.59 -19.25 25.08
C CYS A 402 -8.76 -20.59 24.41
#